data_0b02aac210e6152bdc700affde35b144
#
_entry.id   0b02aac210e6152bdc700affde35b144
#
_cell.length_a   1.000
_cell.length_b   1.000
_cell.length_c   1.000
_cell.angle_alpha   90.00
_cell.angle_beta   90.00
_cell.angle_gamma   90.00
#
_symmetry.space_group_name_H-M   'P 1'
#
loop_
_entity.id
_entity.type
_entity.pdbx_description
1 polymer ?
#
loop_
_entity_poly.entity_id
_entity_poly.type
_entity_poly.pdbx_seq_one_letter_code
_entity_poly.pdbx_strand_id
1 'polypeptide(L)'
;GSPLTISVLPQVEYRQGAIVKHDGYEIIDHRFQVPLTHGLIFSKGRDAALSSRFADQSIKIFAREVINTSETLTLPVEKRPYIVYLQGGPGFGSPKTGSIGGWIAELAKTHRVILLDQRGTGMSSPLSARNITAVGDPQIQAEYVELFRADSIIADAEAIREVLLASRKDKRWSTIGQSFGGFLTLSYLSFAPQSLRDSRITAGLAPIRTTVDNVYQHTFDRMAERNKEYYEWFPEDAALATHIAEHLRTHEEYLPTGERLTDHRFQMAGHYLGGRWRERGLHYFLETAFAEGDDRLSDQFLSSMSSEVSFLANPLYALMHETIYADGPADGTLPGIVGYELSPSPAPTIGQRHG
;
A
#
# COMPACT_ATOMS: atom_id res chain seq x y z
N GLY A 1 -9.01 23.97 -18.31
CA GLY A 1 -9.44 22.63 -18.69
C GLY A 1 -10.66 22.26 -17.86
N SER A 2 -11.71 21.80 -18.50
CA SER A 2 -12.90 21.33 -17.80
C SER A 2 -12.54 20.20 -16.85
N PRO A 3 -13.08 20.15 -15.63
CA PRO A 3 -12.84 19.05 -14.72
C PRO A 3 -13.32 17.74 -15.38
N LEU A 4 -12.48 16.72 -15.33
CA LEU A 4 -12.82 15.38 -15.78
C LEU A 4 -13.93 14.87 -14.85
N THR A 5 -15.15 14.74 -15.35
CA THR A 5 -16.26 14.21 -14.58
C THR A 5 -16.16 12.68 -14.62
N ILE A 6 -15.98 12.07 -13.46
CA ILE A 6 -16.10 10.62 -13.34
C ILE A 6 -17.57 10.25 -13.46
N SER A 7 -17.92 9.56 -14.52
CA SER A 7 -19.19 8.85 -14.62
C SER A 7 -18.98 7.45 -14.07
N VAL A 8 -19.52 7.16 -12.89
CA VAL A 8 -19.55 5.80 -12.36
C VAL A 8 -20.46 4.98 -13.24
N LEU A 9 -19.93 3.93 -13.86
CA LEU A 9 -20.69 3.02 -14.69
C LEU A 9 -21.77 2.32 -13.85
N PRO A 10 -22.99 2.09 -14.37
CA PRO A 10 -24.13 1.54 -13.63
C PRO A 10 -24.00 0.06 -13.25
N GLN A 11 -22.82 -0.52 -13.25
CA GLN A 11 -22.55 -1.95 -13.06
C GLN A 11 -21.87 -2.29 -11.71
N VAL A 12 -22.24 -1.57 -10.66
CA VAL A 12 -21.74 -1.88 -9.31
C VAL A 12 -22.81 -2.68 -8.59
N GLU A 13 -22.49 -3.93 -8.26
CA GLU A 13 -23.32 -4.73 -7.36
C GLU A 13 -22.88 -4.48 -5.91
N TYR A 14 -23.85 -4.29 -5.04
CA TYR A 14 -23.62 -4.04 -3.62
C TYR A 14 -24.35 -5.05 -2.76
N ARG A 15 -23.65 -5.51 -1.73
CA ARG A 15 -24.20 -6.36 -0.68
C ARG A 15 -23.72 -5.91 0.68
N GLN A 16 -24.66 -5.56 1.56
CA GLN A 16 -24.35 -5.42 2.97
C GLN A 16 -24.15 -6.80 3.59
N GLY A 17 -23.06 -6.97 4.31
CA GLY A 17 -22.71 -8.20 5.00
C GLY A 17 -23.15 -8.19 6.47
N ALA A 18 -22.33 -8.84 7.30
CA ALA A 18 -22.58 -8.95 8.73
C ALA A 18 -22.56 -7.58 9.42
N ILE A 19 -23.42 -7.43 10.42
CA ILE A 19 -23.41 -6.32 11.38
C ILE A 19 -23.01 -6.92 12.74
N VAL A 20 -21.91 -6.42 13.29
CA VAL A 20 -21.41 -6.83 14.61
C VAL A 20 -21.52 -5.66 15.57
N LYS A 21 -22.13 -5.90 16.74
CA LYS A 21 -22.21 -4.92 17.81
C LYS A 21 -21.24 -5.31 18.93
N HIS A 22 -20.31 -4.42 19.23
CA HIS A 22 -19.29 -4.67 20.23
C HIS A 22 -18.77 -3.37 20.85
N ASP A 23 -18.68 -3.32 22.18
CA ASP A 23 -18.10 -2.22 22.96
C ASP A 23 -18.59 -0.80 22.59
N GLY A 24 -19.89 -0.68 22.31
CA GLY A 24 -20.48 0.62 21.94
C GLY A 24 -20.26 1.01 20.49
N TYR A 25 -19.84 0.08 19.67
CA TYR A 25 -19.71 0.25 18.23
C TYR A 25 -20.60 -0.74 17.47
N GLU A 26 -21.06 -0.30 16.32
CA GLU A 26 -21.64 -1.13 15.28
C GLU A 26 -20.67 -1.18 14.12
N ILE A 27 -20.31 -2.39 13.69
CA ILE A 27 -19.36 -2.65 12.62
C ILE A 27 -20.11 -3.34 11.50
N ILE A 28 -20.12 -2.73 10.32
CA ILE A 28 -20.87 -3.22 9.16
C ILE A 28 -19.89 -3.58 8.05
N ASP A 29 -19.99 -4.82 7.56
CA ASP A 29 -19.26 -5.25 6.37
C ASP A 29 -20.01 -4.82 5.10
N HIS A 30 -19.28 -4.22 4.17
CA HIS A 30 -19.78 -3.85 2.85
C HIS A 30 -19.00 -4.58 1.76
N ARG A 31 -19.70 -5.19 0.83
CA ARG A 31 -19.11 -5.89 -0.32
C ARG A 31 -19.66 -5.31 -1.61
N PHE A 32 -18.73 -5.01 -2.50
CA PHE A 32 -19.03 -4.44 -3.82
C PHE A 32 -18.41 -5.33 -4.88
N GLN A 33 -19.08 -5.43 -6.01
CA GLN A 33 -18.49 -5.94 -7.23
C GLN A 33 -18.39 -4.78 -8.20
N VAL A 34 -17.17 -4.49 -8.64
CA VAL A 34 -16.85 -3.35 -9.51
C VAL A 34 -16.15 -3.86 -10.76
N PRO A 35 -16.18 -3.12 -11.87
CA PRO A 35 -15.40 -3.46 -13.05
C PRO A 35 -13.91 -3.51 -12.72
N LEU A 36 -13.18 -4.46 -13.30
CA LEU A 36 -11.72 -4.48 -13.22
C LEU A 36 -11.15 -3.22 -13.87
N THR A 37 -11.72 -2.80 -14.99
CA THR A 37 -11.41 -1.53 -15.64
C THR A 37 -12.62 -0.60 -15.54
N HIS A 38 -12.40 0.63 -15.06
CA HIS A 38 -13.46 1.66 -15.04
C HIS A 38 -13.57 2.45 -16.34
N GLY A 39 -12.87 2.03 -17.38
CA GLY A 39 -12.78 2.78 -18.63
C GLY A 39 -11.85 4.01 -18.54
N LEU A 40 -11.85 4.80 -19.58
CA LEU A 40 -10.94 5.95 -19.81
C LEU A 40 -11.19 7.14 -18.86
N ILE A 41 -11.15 6.92 -17.55
CA ILE A 41 -11.50 7.98 -16.63
C ILE A 41 -10.38 9.02 -16.53
N PHE A 42 -9.11 8.60 -16.56
CA PHE A 42 -7.99 9.47 -16.21
C PHE A 42 -6.81 9.48 -17.17
N SER A 43 -6.77 8.64 -18.20
CA SER A 43 -5.66 8.58 -19.13
C SER A 43 -6.12 8.66 -20.59
N LYS A 44 -5.67 9.68 -21.30
CA LYS A 44 -5.96 9.84 -22.71
C LYS A 44 -5.12 8.85 -23.53
N GLY A 45 -5.77 7.91 -24.20
CA GLY A 45 -5.22 7.13 -25.29
C GLY A 45 -4.55 5.80 -24.95
N ARG A 46 -4.23 5.52 -23.70
CA ARG A 46 -3.55 4.28 -23.27
C ARG A 46 -4.49 3.12 -22.98
N ASP A 47 -5.69 3.44 -22.53
CA ASP A 47 -6.59 2.50 -21.89
C ASP A 47 -7.53 1.80 -22.85
N ALA A 48 -7.59 2.20 -24.11
CA ALA A 48 -8.47 1.54 -25.09
C ALA A 48 -8.08 0.07 -25.30
N ALA A 49 -6.78 -0.24 -25.36
CA ALA A 49 -6.29 -1.61 -25.49
C ALA A 49 -6.42 -2.39 -24.18
N LEU A 50 -6.11 -1.75 -23.03
CA LEU A 50 -6.30 -2.33 -21.70
C LEU A 50 -7.77 -2.60 -21.40
N SER A 51 -8.65 -1.64 -21.71
CA SER A 51 -10.09 -1.77 -21.54
C SER A 51 -10.67 -2.93 -22.36
N SER A 52 -10.17 -3.17 -23.59
CA SER A 52 -10.69 -4.24 -24.44
C SER A 52 -10.33 -5.64 -23.92
N ARG A 53 -9.12 -5.82 -23.38
CA ARG A 53 -8.66 -7.12 -22.87
C ARG A 53 -9.38 -7.55 -21.59
N PHE A 54 -9.65 -6.61 -20.69
CA PHE A 54 -10.18 -6.87 -19.35
C PHE A 54 -11.61 -6.30 -19.15
N ALA A 55 -12.28 -5.85 -20.22
CA ALA A 55 -13.51 -5.10 -20.17
C ALA A 55 -14.67 -5.83 -19.46
N ASP A 56 -14.73 -7.16 -19.62
CA ASP A 56 -15.83 -7.97 -19.07
C ASP A 56 -15.51 -8.57 -17.69
N GLN A 57 -14.36 -8.20 -17.11
CA GLN A 57 -13.97 -8.72 -15.82
C GLN A 57 -14.36 -7.77 -14.69
N SER A 58 -14.73 -8.37 -13.58
CA SER A 58 -15.07 -7.66 -12.35
C SER A 58 -14.25 -8.18 -11.18
N ILE A 59 -14.08 -7.34 -10.16
CA ILE A 59 -13.40 -7.66 -8.92
C ILE A 59 -14.27 -7.31 -7.73
N LYS A 60 -13.96 -7.93 -6.59
CA LYS A 60 -14.62 -7.67 -5.32
C LYS A 60 -13.85 -6.61 -4.55
N ILE A 61 -14.57 -5.65 -4.01
CA ILE A 61 -14.05 -4.64 -3.09
C ILE A 61 -14.76 -4.80 -1.75
N PHE A 62 -13.98 -4.77 -0.69
CA PHE A 62 -14.45 -4.87 0.68
C PHE A 62 -14.19 -3.55 1.42
N ALA A 63 -15.17 -3.13 2.18
CA ALA A 63 -15.03 -2.03 3.11
C ALA A 63 -15.72 -2.36 4.43
N ARG A 64 -15.19 -1.84 5.52
CA ARG A 64 -15.78 -1.99 6.83
C ARG A 64 -16.16 -0.64 7.38
N GLU A 65 -17.39 -0.50 7.81
CA GLU A 65 -17.90 0.71 8.43
C GLU A 65 -17.87 0.58 9.94
N VAL A 66 -17.39 1.63 10.62
CA VAL A 66 -17.38 1.74 12.07
C VAL A 66 -18.30 2.88 12.49
N ILE A 67 -19.29 2.56 13.28
CA ILE A 67 -20.27 3.50 13.83
C ILE A 67 -20.19 3.47 15.36
N ASN A 68 -19.94 4.62 15.96
CA ASN A 68 -20.08 4.76 17.42
C ASN A 68 -21.55 4.91 17.77
N THR A 69 -22.07 3.99 18.59
CA THR A 69 -23.49 3.94 18.97
C THR A 69 -23.78 4.56 20.34
N SER A 70 -22.81 5.24 20.96
CA SER A 70 -22.97 5.88 22.26
C SER A 70 -24.07 6.94 22.22
N GLU A 71 -25.01 6.86 23.15
CA GLU A 71 -26.10 7.83 23.29
C GLU A 71 -25.61 9.21 23.78
N THR A 72 -24.38 9.30 24.25
CA THR A 72 -23.77 10.56 24.68
C THR A 72 -23.37 11.48 23.53
N LEU A 73 -23.32 10.94 22.28
CA LEU A 73 -22.99 11.73 21.12
C LEU A 73 -24.18 12.52 20.61
N THR A 74 -23.95 13.82 20.39
CA THR A 74 -25.01 14.77 20.05
C THR A 74 -25.52 14.65 18.62
N LEU A 75 -24.68 14.15 17.69
CA LEU A 75 -25.04 14.01 16.28
C LEU A 75 -25.58 12.60 16.00
N PRO A 76 -26.86 12.46 15.61
CA PRO A 76 -27.45 11.17 15.24
C PRO A 76 -26.67 10.49 14.10
N VAL A 77 -26.62 9.17 14.12
CA VAL A 77 -25.86 8.36 13.17
C VAL A 77 -26.22 8.70 11.72
N GLU A 78 -27.50 8.84 11.42
CA GLU A 78 -28.01 9.13 10.08
C GLU A 78 -27.61 10.52 9.55
N LYS A 79 -27.19 11.43 10.44
CA LYS A 79 -26.73 12.79 10.10
C LYS A 79 -25.22 12.91 10.05
N ARG A 80 -24.47 11.92 10.55
CA ARG A 80 -23.01 11.97 10.53
C ARG A 80 -22.50 11.84 9.11
N PRO A 81 -21.55 12.71 8.70
CA PRO A 81 -20.88 12.55 7.41
C PRO A 81 -20.04 11.29 7.38
N TYR A 82 -19.82 10.76 6.19
CA TYR A 82 -18.90 9.66 5.96
C TYR A 82 -17.47 10.16 5.82
N ILE A 83 -16.52 9.38 6.32
CA ILE A 83 -15.09 9.56 6.06
C ILE A 83 -14.49 8.23 5.63
N VAL A 84 -13.78 8.23 4.51
CA VAL A 84 -13.09 7.04 4.00
C VAL A 84 -11.61 7.10 4.35
N TYR A 85 -11.10 6.02 4.92
CA TYR A 85 -9.68 5.83 5.17
C TYR A 85 -9.01 5.19 3.97
N LEU A 86 -8.01 5.87 3.45
CA LEU A 86 -7.15 5.42 2.38
C LEU A 86 -5.83 4.93 3.00
N GLN A 87 -5.64 3.60 2.97
CA GLN A 87 -4.51 2.93 3.61
C GLN A 87 -3.18 3.35 2.99
N GLY A 88 -2.19 3.54 3.84
CA GLY A 88 -0.80 3.71 3.43
C GLY A 88 -0.12 2.40 3.10
N GLY A 89 1.10 2.47 2.52
CA GLY A 89 1.91 1.34 2.09
C GLY A 89 1.19 0.53 1.03
N PRO A 90 1.40 0.73 -0.28
CA PRO A 90 0.60 0.04 -1.28
C PRO A 90 0.61 -1.47 -1.03
N GLY A 91 -0.56 -2.10 -1.16
CA GLY A 91 -0.70 -3.55 -0.99
C GLY A 91 -1.15 -4.01 0.39
N PHE A 92 -1.40 -3.10 1.34
CA PHE A 92 -1.93 -3.47 2.66
C PHE A 92 -3.41 -3.14 2.76
N GLY A 93 -4.17 -4.05 3.40
CA GLY A 93 -5.56 -3.79 3.77
C GLY A 93 -5.67 -2.78 4.92
N SER A 94 -6.86 -2.23 5.09
CA SER A 94 -7.17 -1.33 6.19
C SER A 94 -7.04 -1.99 7.56
N PRO A 95 -6.90 -1.21 8.65
CA PRO A 95 -6.82 -1.75 10.00
C PRO A 95 -7.98 -2.67 10.32
N LYS A 96 -7.69 -3.75 11.05
CA LYS A 96 -8.72 -4.67 11.55
C LYS A 96 -9.38 -4.10 12.79
N THR A 97 -10.67 -4.40 12.94
CA THR A 97 -11.52 -3.84 13.98
C THR A 97 -11.66 -4.74 15.23
N GLY A 98 -10.67 -5.57 15.50
CA GLY A 98 -10.66 -6.41 16.71
C GLY A 98 -10.65 -5.61 18.01
N SER A 99 -10.05 -4.42 17.98
CA SER A 99 -10.22 -3.39 18.99
C SER A 99 -10.28 -2.03 18.31
N ILE A 100 -11.28 -1.21 18.64
CA ILE A 100 -11.42 0.13 18.11
C ILE A 100 -10.83 1.12 19.11
N GLY A 101 -9.78 1.80 18.66
CA GLY A 101 -9.08 2.78 19.48
C GLY A 101 -8.39 3.83 18.63
N GLY A 102 -7.62 4.70 19.27
CA GLY A 102 -6.83 5.73 18.61
C GLY A 102 -7.65 6.64 17.67
N TRP A 103 -7.13 6.89 16.49
CA TRP A 103 -7.74 7.81 15.53
C TRP A 103 -9.09 7.33 14.97
N ILE A 104 -9.33 6.01 14.88
CA ILE A 104 -10.62 5.46 14.43
C ILE A 104 -11.71 5.80 15.46
N ALA A 105 -11.44 5.57 16.73
CA ALA A 105 -12.38 5.91 17.81
C ALA A 105 -12.67 7.41 17.84
N GLU A 106 -11.67 8.24 17.64
CA GLU A 106 -11.82 9.70 17.63
C GLU A 106 -12.69 10.17 16.45
N LEU A 107 -12.41 9.66 15.23
CA LEU A 107 -13.23 9.98 14.06
C LEU A 107 -14.66 9.46 14.18
N ALA A 108 -14.86 8.30 14.79
CA ALA A 108 -16.19 7.71 14.95
C ALA A 108 -17.11 8.49 15.91
N LYS A 109 -16.58 9.44 16.66
CA LYS A 109 -17.41 10.37 17.44
C LYS A 109 -18.25 11.32 16.57
N THR A 110 -17.77 11.63 15.37
CA THR A 110 -18.36 12.64 14.48
C THR A 110 -18.70 12.15 13.10
N HIS A 111 -18.15 11.01 12.68
CA HIS A 111 -18.26 10.45 11.33
C HIS A 111 -18.70 8.98 11.38
N ARG A 112 -19.23 8.52 10.28
CA ARG A 112 -19.29 7.12 9.92
C ARG A 112 -17.98 6.80 9.19
N VAL A 113 -17.17 5.93 9.77
CA VAL A 113 -15.79 5.68 9.31
C VAL A 113 -15.78 4.47 8.38
N ILE A 114 -15.35 4.66 7.14
CA ILE A 114 -15.21 3.61 6.14
C ILE A 114 -13.74 3.20 6.04
N LEU A 115 -13.44 1.98 6.44
CA LEU A 115 -12.14 1.35 6.30
C LEU A 115 -12.12 0.55 5.01
N LEU A 116 -11.58 1.13 3.95
CA LEU A 116 -11.56 0.53 2.62
C LEU A 116 -10.35 -0.37 2.47
N ASP A 117 -10.57 -1.65 2.13
CA ASP A 117 -9.54 -2.50 1.54
C ASP A 117 -9.48 -2.19 0.04
N GLN A 118 -8.44 -1.50 -0.36
CA GLN A 118 -8.24 -1.12 -1.76
C GLN A 118 -8.13 -2.37 -2.63
N ARG A 119 -8.45 -2.23 -3.93
CA ARG A 119 -8.28 -3.34 -4.88
C ARG A 119 -6.91 -3.99 -4.73
N GLY A 120 -6.86 -5.29 -4.78
CA GLY A 120 -5.63 -6.07 -4.61
C GLY A 120 -5.20 -6.29 -3.16
N THR A 121 -5.95 -5.82 -2.15
CA THR A 121 -5.56 -5.84 -0.74
C THR A 121 -6.61 -6.43 0.17
N GLY A 122 -6.21 -6.90 1.34
CA GLY A 122 -7.09 -7.32 2.43
C GLY A 122 -8.15 -8.32 2.00
N MET A 123 -9.40 -8.01 2.28
CA MET A 123 -10.57 -8.82 1.92
C MET A 123 -11.11 -8.51 0.52
N SER A 124 -10.58 -7.52 -0.16
CA SER A 124 -10.83 -7.27 -1.59
C SER A 124 -10.18 -8.33 -2.45
N SER A 125 -10.55 -8.41 -3.74
CA SER A 125 -9.92 -9.36 -4.68
C SER A 125 -8.40 -9.20 -4.61
N PRO A 126 -7.65 -10.24 -4.21
CA PRO A 126 -6.24 -10.10 -3.92
C PRO A 126 -5.41 -9.98 -5.20
N LEU A 127 -4.35 -9.21 -5.14
CA LEU A 127 -3.28 -9.25 -6.13
C LEU A 127 -2.11 -10.03 -5.54
N SER A 128 -1.94 -11.26 -5.98
CA SER A 128 -0.88 -12.17 -5.54
C SER A 128 -0.01 -12.57 -6.71
N ALA A 129 1.21 -13.07 -6.44
CA ALA A 129 2.08 -13.61 -7.49
C ALA A 129 1.36 -14.70 -8.31
N ARG A 130 0.58 -15.55 -7.64
CA ARG A 130 -0.22 -16.60 -8.29
C ARG A 130 -1.26 -16.02 -9.24
N ASN A 131 -2.00 -14.99 -8.81
CA ASN A 131 -3.05 -14.37 -9.63
C ASN A 131 -2.44 -13.62 -10.81
N ILE A 132 -1.33 -12.91 -10.61
CA ILE A 132 -0.62 -12.21 -11.68
C ILE A 132 -0.10 -13.21 -12.71
N THR A 133 0.56 -14.28 -12.29
CA THR A 133 1.10 -15.31 -13.20
C THR A 133 -0.02 -15.99 -14.01
N ALA A 134 -1.20 -16.15 -13.43
CA ALA A 134 -2.32 -16.82 -14.10
C ALA A 134 -2.94 -16.02 -15.26
N VAL A 135 -2.73 -14.70 -15.36
CA VAL A 135 -3.38 -13.88 -16.41
C VAL A 135 -2.73 -14.02 -17.78
N GLY A 136 -1.49 -14.48 -17.89
CA GLY A 136 -0.82 -14.67 -19.17
C GLY A 136 0.70 -14.44 -19.12
N ASP A 137 1.25 -14.01 -20.26
CA ASP A 137 2.67 -13.70 -20.42
C ASP A 137 3.06 -12.41 -19.63
N PRO A 138 4.37 -12.10 -19.52
CA PRO A 138 4.84 -10.95 -18.74
C PRO A 138 4.25 -9.61 -19.18
N GLN A 139 3.95 -9.41 -20.46
CA GLN A 139 3.35 -8.18 -20.94
C GLN A 139 1.90 -8.06 -20.46
N ILE A 140 1.12 -9.14 -20.55
CA ILE A 140 -0.26 -9.18 -20.03
C ILE A 140 -0.27 -9.01 -18.52
N GLN A 141 0.69 -9.59 -17.80
CA GLN A 141 0.86 -9.42 -16.37
C GLN A 141 1.11 -7.95 -16.00
N ALA A 142 1.97 -7.26 -16.74
CA ALA A 142 2.24 -5.84 -16.55
C ALA A 142 0.96 -4.99 -16.77
N GLU A 143 0.23 -5.24 -17.85
CA GLU A 143 -1.05 -4.59 -18.14
C GLU A 143 -2.08 -4.83 -17.02
N TYR A 144 -2.14 -6.05 -16.50
CA TYR A 144 -3.05 -6.40 -15.40
C TYR A 144 -2.71 -5.62 -14.12
N VAL A 145 -1.43 -5.55 -13.76
CA VAL A 145 -0.96 -4.81 -12.57
C VAL A 145 -1.24 -3.31 -12.69
N GLU A 146 -1.15 -2.73 -13.87
CA GLU A 146 -1.50 -1.32 -14.09
C GLU A 146 -2.94 -0.98 -13.71
N LEU A 147 -3.85 -1.95 -13.74
CA LEU A 147 -5.25 -1.76 -13.32
C LEU A 147 -5.44 -1.59 -11.80
N PHE A 148 -4.37 -1.76 -11.03
CA PHE A 148 -4.38 -1.62 -9.56
C PHE A 148 -3.74 -0.31 -9.08
N ARG A 149 -3.63 0.69 -9.94
CA ARG A 149 -3.04 2.00 -9.62
C ARG A 149 -4.04 2.94 -8.97
N ALA A 150 -3.54 4.13 -8.61
CA ALA A 150 -4.28 5.15 -7.87
C ALA A 150 -5.59 5.56 -8.54
N ASP A 151 -5.60 5.73 -9.86
CA ASP A 151 -6.79 6.10 -10.64
C ASP A 151 -7.92 5.07 -10.49
N SER A 152 -7.60 3.78 -10.59
CA SER A 152 -8.57 2.70 -10.40
C SER A 152 -9.05 2.61 -8.95
N ILE A 153 -8.17 2.83 -7.98
CA ILE A 153 -8.53 2.87 -6.55
C ILE A 153 -9.53 4.00 -6.27
N ILE A 154 -9.31 5.18 -6.86
CA ILE A 154 -10.21 6.32 -6.71
C ILE A 154 -11.54 6.06 -7.42
N ALA A 155 -11.53 5.42 -8.58
CA ALA A 155 -12.74 5.04 -9.26
C ALA A 155 -13.58 4.03 -8.44
N ASP A 156 -12.94 3.07 -7.78
CA ASP A 156 -13.60 2.19 -6.82
C ASP A 156 -14.21 2.98 -5.66
N ALA A 157 -13.45 3.90 -5.08
CA ALA A 157 -13.94 4.75 -3.99
C ALA A 157 -15.16 5.60 -4.41
N GLU A 158 -15.15 6.14 -5.62
CA GLU A 158 -16.30 6.85 -6.18
C GLU A 158 -17.53 5.95 -6.34
N ALA A 159 -17.34 4.74 -6.83
CA ALA A 159 -18.43 3.75 -6.95
C ALA A 159 -19.03 3.42 -5.57
N ILE A 160 -18.20 3.23 -4.57
CA ILE A 160 -18.61 2.98 -3.18
C ILE A 160 -19.35 4.18 -2.60
N ARG A 161 -18.83 5.38 -2.80
CA ARG A 161 -19.45 6.63 -2.34
C ARG A 161 -20.86 6.77 -2.92
N GLU A 162 -21.03 6.57 -4.21
CA GLU A 162 -22.33 6.65 -4.90
C GLU A 162 -23.35 5.67 -4.29
N VAL A 163 -22.94 4.46 -3.96
CA VAL A 163 -23.81 3.45 -3.35
C VAL A 163 -24.13 3.81 -1.90
N LEU A 164 -23.13 4.08 -1.07
CA LEU A 164 -23.32 4.30 0.37
C LEU A 164 -24.05 5.61 0.68
N LEU A 165 -23.87 6.63 -0.15
CA LEU A 165 -24.48 7.94 0.03
C LEU A 165 -25.73 8.15 -0.87
N ALA A 166 -26.23 7.09 -1.50
CA ALA A 166 -27.34 7.20 -2.44
C ALA A 166 -28.58 7.89 -1.88
N SER A 167 -28.89 7.63 -0.61
CA SER A 167 -30.02 8.23 0.11
C SER A 167 -29.71 9.62 0.73
N ARG A 168 -28.45 10.05 0.69
CA ARG A 168 -28.04 11.33 1.28
C ARG A 168 -28.33 12.48 0.33
N LYS A 169 -28.72 13.63 0.93
CA LYS A 169 -28.88 14.88 0.18
C LYS A 169 -27.51 15.42 -0.26
N ASP A 170 -26.54 15.45 0.65
CA ASP A 170 -25.13 15.72 0.35
C ASP A 170 -24.38 14.40 0.13
N LYS A 171 -23.99 14.15 -1.10
CA LYS A 171 -23.33 12.91 -1.53
C LYS A 171 -21.78 12.99 -1.47
N ARG A 172 -21.27 14.02 -0.82
CA ARG A 172 -19.83 14.16 -0.59
C ARG A 172 -19.43 13.46 0.70
N TRP A 173 -18.24 12.93 0.72
CA TRP A 173 -17.61 12.42 1.92
C TRP A 173 -16.25 13.05 2.16
N SER A 174 -15.66 12.79 3.33
CA SER A 174 -14.32 13.21 3.67
C SER A 174 -13.34 12.07 3.44
N THR A 175 -12.07 12.38 3.27
CA THR A 175 -11.00 11.40 3.17
C THR A 175 -9.95 11.62 4.24
N ILE A 176 -9.35 10.53 4.69
CA ILE A 176 -8.15 10.53 5.50
C ILE A 176 -7.16 9.52 4.95
N GLY A 177 -5.93 9.94 4.68
CA GLY A 177 -4.89 9.10 4.11
C GLY A 177 -3.56 9.26 4.84
N GLN A 178 -2.86 8.14 5.01
CA GLN A 178 -1.55 8.08 5.62
C GLN A 178 -0.53 7.49 4.65
N SER A 179 0.65 8.09 4.52
CA SER A 179 1.72 7.63 3.63
C SER A 179 1.23 7.54 2.16
N PHE A 180 1.21 6.37 1.54
CA PHE A 180 0.62 6.17 0.21
C PHE A 180 -0.85 6.62 0.14
N GLY A 181 -1.61 6.46 1.22
CA GLY A 181 -2.97 7.00 1.32
C GLY A 181 -3.01 8.52 1.22
N GLY A 182 -1.97 9.22 1.62
CA GLY A 182 -1.80 10.66 1.38
C GLY A 182 -1.66 10.98 -0.11
N PHE A 183 -0.89 10.19 -0.86
CA PHE A 183 -0.81 10.28 -2.32
C PHE A 183 -2.16 10.02 -2.99
N LEU A 184 -2.88 8.97 -2.55
CA LEU A 184 -4.24 8.69 -3.03
C LEU A 184 -5.19 9.85 -2.75
N THR A 185 -5.07 10.51 -1.60
CA THR A 185 -5.88 11.68 -1.25
C THR A 185 -5.60 12.86 -2.20
N LEU A 186 -4.33 13.13 -2.52
CA LEU A 186 -3.98 14.15 -3.52
C LEU A 186 -4.51 13.80 -4.91
N SER A 187 -4.41 12.54 -5.31
CA SER A 187 -4.98 12.07 -6.56
C SER A 187 -6.50 12.21 -6.57
N TYR A 188 -7.16 11.90 -5.46
CA TYR A 188 -8.61 12.06 -5.32
C TYR A 188 -9.04 13.53 -5.48
N LEU A 189 -8.32 14.45 -4.84
CA LEU A 189 -8.53 15.90 -4.99
C LEU A 189 -8.31 16.38 -6.43
N SER A 190 -7.42 15.72 -7.17
CA SER A 190 -7.17 16.08 -8.58
C SER A 190 -8.23 15.52 -9.52
N PHE A 191 -8.73 14.31 -9.25
CA PHE A 191 -9.63 13.60 -10.16
C PHE A 191 -11.11 13.87 -9.88
N ALA A 192 -11.51 13.97 -8.62
CA ALA A 192 -12.90 14.11 -8.22
C ALA A 192 -13.09 15.06 -7.03
N PRO A 193 -12.61 16.30 -7.09
CA PRO A 193 -12.70 17.25 -5.98
C PRO A 193 -14.15 17.53 -5.55
N GLN A 194 -15.08 17.46 -6.50
CA GLN A 194 -16.50 17.69 -6.25
C GLN A 194 -17.16 16.66 -5.33
N SER A 195 -16.53 15.49 -5.18
CA SER A 195 -17.01 14.40 -4.32
C SER A 195 -16.55 14.51 -2.87
N LEU A 196 -15.69 15.47 -2.58
CA LEU A 196 -15.02 15.61 -1.29
C LEU A 196 -15.52 16.83 -0.52
N ARG A 197 -15.75 16.62 0.79
CA ARG A 197 -16.03 17.71 1.76
C ARG A 197 -14.74 18.31 2.28
N ASP A 198 -13.87 17.46 2.79
CA ASP A 198 -12.53 17.77 3.25
C ASP A 198 -11.62 16.55 3.09
N SER A 199 -10.32 16.79 3.16
CA SER A 199 -9.31 15.76 3.00
C SER A 199 -8.19 15.97 4.01
N ARG A 200 -7.84 14.90 4.73
CA ARG A 200 -6.83 14.90 5.77
C ARG A 200 -5.68 14.02 5.35
N ILE A 201 -4.48 14.56 5.38
CA ILE A 201 -3.26 13.85 5.03
C ILE A 201 -2.36 13.81 6.25
N THR A 202 -2.00 12.58 6.66
CA THR A 202 -1.06 12.36 7.75
C THR A 202 0.17 11.65 7.20
N ALA A 203 1.36 12.25 7.38
CA ALA A 203 2.66 11.69 7.02
C ALA A 203 2.74 11.12 5.59
N GLY A 204 2.90 11.97 4.60
CA GLY A 204 3.20 11.54 3.23
C GLY A 204 2.74 12.55 2.19
N LEU A 205 3.66 13.34 1.71
CA LEU A 205 3.49 14.12 0.49
C LEU A 205 4.36 13.49 -0.59
N ALA A 206 3.74 13.17 -1.73
CA ALA A 206 4.48 12.74 -2.90
C ALA A 206 5.14 13.95 -3.58
N PRO A 207 6.33 13.80 -4.14
CA PRO A 207 6.91 14.82 -5.01
C PRO A 207 6.05 15.00 -6.26
N ILE A 208 5.86 16.24 -6.67
CA ILE A 208 5.10 16.61 -7.86
C ILE A 208 6.10 16.85 -9.00
N ARG A 209 5.83 16.26 -10.18
CA ARG A 209 6.66 16.41 -11.39
C ARG A 209 8.11 16.00 -11.17
N THR A 210 8.33 14.76 -10.83
CA THR A 210 9.66 14.19 -10.65
C THR A 210 9.81 12.86 -11.38
N THR A 211 11.04 12.46 -11.63
CA THR A 211 11.37 11.15 -12.20
C THR A 211 11.67 10.15 -11.10
N VAL A 212 11.59 8.86 -11.43
CA VAL A 212 11.95 7.75 -10.55
C VAL A 212 13.37 7.92 -10.02
N ASP A 213 14.32 8.28 -10.89
CA ASP A 213 15.73 8.46 -10.51
C ASP A 213 15.90 9.56 -9.45
N ASN A 214 15.20 10.68 -9.59
CA ASN A 214 15.26 11.76 -8.60
C ASN A 214 14.67 11.34 -7.24
N VAL A 215 13.60 10.55 -7.26
CA VAL A 215 13.02 10.01 -6.02
C VAL A 215 13.99 9.06 -5.34
N TYR A 216 14.61 8.16 -6.10
CA TYR A 216 15.61 7.24 -5.56
C TYR A 216 16.82 7.97 -5.00
N GLN A 217 17.37 8.96 -5.72
CA GLN A 217 18.51 9.72 -5.24
C GLN A 217 18.23 10.37 -3.88
N HIS A 218 17.12 11.08 -3.74
CA HIS A 218 16.74 11.69 -2.46
C HIS A 218 16.46 10.67 -1.37
N THR A 219 15.91 9.52 -1.71
CA THR A 219 15.66 8.44 -0.77
C THR A 219 16.96 7.82 -0.30
N PHE A 220 17.90 7.56 -1.20
CA PHE A 220 19.23 7.03 -0.86
C PHE A 220 20.01 7.96 0.05
N ASP A 221 20.01 9.26 -0.23
CA ASP A 221 20.71 10.26 0.60
C ASP A 221 20.17 10.27 2.02
N ARG A 222 18.86 10.29 2.20
CA ARG A 222 18.22 10.22 3.53
C ARG A 222 18.46 8.90 4.24
N MET A 223 18.51 7.81 3.50
CA MET A 223 18.81 6.50 4.08
C MET A 223 20.26 6.39 4.52
N ALA A 224 21.19 6.96 3.76
CA ALA A 224 22.59 7.02 4.12
C ALA A 224 22.80 7.81 5.42
N GLU A 225 22.13 8.96 5.59
CA GLU A 225 22.15 9.74 6.84
C GLU A 225 21.58 8.94 8.01
N ARG A 226 20.42 8.31 7.86
CA ARG A 226 19.82 7.47 8.92
C ARG A 226 20.65 6.27 9.27
N ASN A 227 21.27 5.61 8.29
CA ASN A 227 22.17 4.50 8.52
C ASN A 227 23.41 4.97 9.31
N LYS A 228 23.93 6.15 9.00
CA LYS A 228 25.05 6.74 9.74
C LYS A 228 24.66 6.96 11.20
N GLU A 229 23.54 7.63 11.47
CA GLU A 229 23.04 7.84 12.83
C GLU A 229 22.81 6.53 13.57
N TYR A 230 22.23 5.53 12.91
CA TYR A 230 21.99 4.21 13.48
C TYR A 230 23.30 3.53 13.91
N TYR A 231 24.31 3.51 13.04
CA TYR A 231 25.59 2.88 13.35
C TYR A 231 26.46 3.69 14.32
N GLU A 232 26.18 4.97 14.52
CA GLU A 232 26.75 5.76 15.63
C GLU A 232 26.16 5.29 16.97
N TRP A 233 24.91 4.85 17.01
CA TRP A 233 24.27 4.36 18.23
C TRP A 233 24.55 2.87 18.50
N PHE A 234 24.66 2.08 17.45
CA PHE A 234 24.89 0.63 17.50
C PHE A 234 26.05 0.24 16.57
N PRO A 235 27.28 0.57 16.94
CA PRO A 235 28.44 0.34 16.05
C PRO A 235 28.73 -1.14 15.78
N GLU A 236 28.36 -2.04 16.69
CA GLU A 236 28.48 -3.49 16.53
C GLU A 236 27.52 -4.06 15.45
N ASP A 237 26.39 -3.41 15.20
CA ASP A 237 25.39 -3.89 14.25
C ASP A 237 25.89 -3.80 12.80
N ALA A 238 26.81 -2.92 12.49
CA ALA A 238 27.44 -2.87 11.18
C ALA A 238 28.24 -4.15 10.88
N ALA A 239 28.98 -4.63 11.85
CA ALA A 239 29.74 -5.89 11.75
C ALA A 239 28.77 -7.08 11.67
N LEU A 240 27.72 -7.08 12.48
CA LEU A 240 26.71 -8.14 12.50
C LEU A 240 25.94 -8.21 11.20
N ALA A 241 25.48 -7.07 10.66
CA ALA A 241 24.80 -7.02 9.36
C ALA A 241 25.70 -7.51 8.20
N THR A 242 26.99 -7.15 8.25
CA THR A 242 27.99 -7.65 7.29
C THR A 242 28.15 -9.16 7.42
N HIS A 243 28.25 -9.68 8.62
CA HIS A 243 28.37 -11.12 8.88
C HIS A 243 27.14 -11.90 8.40
N ILE A 244 25.92 -11.40 8.63
CA ILE A 244 24.69 -11.99 8.10
C ILE A 244 24.73 -12.02 6.55
N ALA A 245 25.10 -10.93 5.91
CA ALA A 245 25.18 -10.85 4.45
C ALA A 245 26.23 -11.82 3.87
N GLU A 246 27.38 -11.94 4.49
CA GLU A 246 28.44 -12.90 4.09
C GLU A 246 27.98 -14.34 4.30
N HIS A 247 27.32 -14.64 5.41
CA HIS A 247 26.71 -15.95 5.67
C HIS A 247 25.71 -16.32 4.55
N LEU A 248 24.82 -15.41 4.18
CA LEU A 248 23.81 -15.64 3.13
C LEU A 248 24.40 -15.80 1.73
N ARG A 249 25.62 -15.32 1.48
CA ARG A 249 26.33 -15.58 0.20
C ARG A 249 26.92 -16.96 0.11
N THR A 250 27.26 -17.54 1.24
CA THR A 250 28.03 -18.80 1.33
C THR A 250 27.17 -19.99 1.80
N HIS A 251 26.02 -19.73 2.43
CA HIS A 251 25.12 -20.72 2.96
C HIS A 251 23.72 -20.54 2.42
N GLU A 252 23.00 -21.63 2.27
CA GLU A 252 21.60 -21.61 1.88
C GLU A 252 20.70 -21.55 3.12
N GLU A 253 19.99 -20.44 3.26
CA GLU A 253 19.02 -20.25 4.32
C GLU A 253 17.61 -20.06 3.74
N TYR A 254 16.63 -20.65 4.39
CA TYR A 254 15.25 -20.63 3.92
C TYR A 254 14.33 -20.04 4.97
N LEU A 255 13.43 -19.16 4.53
CA LEU A 255 12.35 -18.66 5.37
C LEU A 255 11.35 -19.78 5.69
N PRO A 256 10.58 -19.68 6.77
CA PRO A 256 9.52 -20.65 7.08
C PRO A 256 8.50 -20.85 5.97
N THR A 257 8.36 -19.89 5.05
CA THR A 257 7.54 -19.98 3.84
C THR A 257 8.11 -20.89 2.75
N GLY A 258 9.34 -21.38 2.92
CA GLY A 258 10.08 -22.19 1.94
C GLY A 258 10.85 -21.38 0.91
N GLU A 259 10.81 -20.05 0.97
CA GLU A 259 11.58 -19.18 0.09
C GLU A 259 13.02 -19.05 0.57
N ARG A 260 13.97 -19.04 -0.36
CA ARG A 260 15.37 -18.78 -0.05
C ARG A 260 15.56 -17.33 0.41
N LEU A 261 16.22 -17.14 1.53
CA LEU A 261 16.70 -15.85 1.97
C LEU A 261 18.08 -15.59 1.36
N THR A 262 18.19 -14.58 0.52
CA THR A 262 19.46 -14.15 -0.08
C THR A 262 20.00 -12.91 0.59
N ASP A 263 21.30 -12.64 0.44
CA ASP A 263 21.92 -11.41 0.93
C ASP A 263 21.25 -10.16 0.35
N HIS A 264 20.86 -10.21 -0.92
CA HIS A 264 20.12 -9.13 -1.57
C HIS A 264 18.75 -8.90 -0.93
N ARG A 265 17.99 -9.96 -0.65
CA ARG A 265 16.71 -9.85 0.06
C ARG A 265 16.87 -9.31 1.48
N PHE A 266 17.92 -9.73 2.17
CA PHE A 266 18.25 -9.21 3.51
C PHE A 266 18.57 -7.71 3.46
N GLN A 267 19.37 -7.27 2.48
CA GLN A 267 19.69 -5.86 2.29
C GLN A 267 18.45 -5.02 1.96
N MET A 268 17.59 -5.51 1.08
CA MET A 268 16.31 -4.86 0.78
C MET A 268 15.43 -4.73 2.03
N ALA A 269 15.39 -5.75 2.88
CA ALA A 269 14.67 -5.69 4.15
C ALA A 269 15.25 -4.64 5.10
N GLY A 270 16.57 -4.47 5.12
CA GLY A 270 17.25 -3.42 5.89
C GLY A 270 16.77 -2.02 5.50
N HIS A 271 16.56 -1.77 4.21
CA HIS A 271 15.96 -0.52 3.74
C HIS A 271 14.55 -0.30 4.27
N TYR A 272 13.80 -1.38 4.43
CA TYR A 272 12.43 -1.37 4.93
C TYR A 272 12.34 -1.18 6.44
N LEU A 273 13.20 -1.88 7.15
CA LEU A 273 13.25 -1.90 8.60
C LEU A 273 13.65 -0.54 9.16
N GLY A 274 14.57 0.17 8.51
CA GLY A 274 15.01 1.51 8.90
C GLY A 274 13.90 2.58 8.90
N GLY A 275 12.79 2.35 8.17
CA GLY A 275 11.63 3.25 8.16
C GLY A 275 10.51 2.87 9.13
N ARG A 276 10.42 1.61 9.51
CA ARG A 276 9.29 1.04 10.24
C ARG A 276 9.58 0.66 11.68
N TRP A 277 10.82 0.29 11.95
CA TRP A 277 11.26 -0.05 13.29
C TRP A 277 11.95 1.18 13.91
N ARG A 278 11.54 1.50 15.11
CA ARG A 278 12.37 2.41 15.91
C ARG A 278 13.74 1.76 16.07
N GLU A 279 14.78 2.54 16.03
CA GLU A 279 16.18 2.15 15.97
C GLU A 279 16.57 0.99 16.91
N ARG A 280 16.00 0.96 18.12
CA ARG A 280 16.18 -0.15 19.07
C ARG A 280 15.56 -1.47 18.59
N GLY A 281 14.47 -1.43 17.83
CA GLY A 281 13.84 -2.64 17.31
C GLY A 281 14.73 -3.34 16.28
N LEU A 282 15.42 -2.59 15.43
CA LEU A 282 16.35 -3.15 14.45
C LEU A 282 17.56 -3.80 15.14
N HIS A 283 18.12 -3.15 16.15
CA HIS A 283 19.20 -3.73 16.95
C HIS A 283 18.81 -5.09 17.55
N TYR A 284 17.71 -5.15 18.27
CA TYR A 284 17.24 -6.41 18.87
C TYR A 284 16.87 -7.48 17.83
N PHE A 285 16.42 -7.08 16.66
CA PHE A 285 16.17 -8.01 15.57
C PHE A 285 17.48 -8.63 15.04
N LEU A 286 18.48 -7.81 14.75
CA LEU A 286 19.79 -8.28 14.27
C LEU A 286 20.50 -9.16 15.30
N GLU A 287 20.40 -8.83 16.59
CA GLU A 287 20.98 -9.59 17.69
C GLU A 287 20.52 -11.06 17.73
N THR A 288 19.30 -11.35 17.22
CA THR A 288 18.78 -12.71 17.21
C THR A 288 19.35 -13.59 16.10
N ALA A 289 20.08 -13.02 15.13
CA ALA A 289 20.45 -13.72 13.89
C ALA A 289 21.20 -15.03 14.13
N PHE A 290 22.19 -15.04 15.02
CA PHE A 290 23.01 -16.19 15.36
C PHE A 290 22.81 -16.70 16.80
N ALA A 291 21.63 -16.50 17.38
CA ALA A 291 21.34 -16.88 18.76
C ALA A 291 21.46 -18.39 19.02
N GLU A 292 21.36 -19.23 18.00
CA GLU A 292 21.44 -20.71 18.09
C GLU A 292 22.81 -21.26 17.68
N GLY A 293 23.77 -20.42 17.30
CA GLY A 293 25.14 -20.77 16.85
C GLY A 293 25.54 -20.01 15.59
N ASP A 294 26.83 -19.98 15.30
CA ASP A 294 27.40 -19.16 14.20
C ASP A 294 27.32 -19.84 12.82
N ASP A 295 26.86 -21.08 12.75
CA ASP A 295 26.82 -21.88 11.53
C ASP A 295 25.51 -21.80 10.76
N ARG A 296 24.47 -21.24 11.36
CA ARG A 296 23.15 -21.02 10.75
C ARG A 296 22.43 -19.84 11.38
N LEU A 297 21.53 -19.23 10.58
CA LEU A 297 20.62 -18.22 11.11
C LEU A 297 19.56 -18.87 12.01
N SER A 298 19.20 -18.22 13.10
CA SER A 298 18.21 -18.74 14.04
C SER A 298 16.81 -18.80 13.44
N ASP A 299 16.01 -19.76 13.87
CA ASP A 299 14.63 -19.88 13.45
C ASP A 299 13.81 -18.64 13.83
N GLN A 300 14.13 -18.00 14.96
CA GLN A 300 13.52 -16.74 15.37
C GLN A 300 13.81 -15.60 14.37
N PHE A 301 15.06 -15.46 13.95
CA PHE A 301 15.45 -14.46 12.96
C PHE A 301 14.77 -14.72 11.61
N LEU A 302 14.81 -15.96 11.12
CA LEU A 302 14.16 -16.35 9.85
C LEU A 302 12.65 -16.14 9.88
N SER A 303 12.00 -16.42 11.00
CA SER A 303 10.57 -16.20 11.19
C SER A 303 10.22 -14.71 11.18
N SER A 304 11.02 -13.88 11.86
CA SER A 304 10.85 -12.43 11.86
C SER A 304 11.11 -11.84 10.48
N MET A 305 12.15 -12.32 9.77
CA MET A 305 12.42 -11.96 8.38
C MET A 305 11.26 -12.33 7.46
N SER A 306 10.64 -13.49 7.65
CA SER A 306 9.50 -13.94 6.83
C SER A 306 8.33 -12.98 6.89
N SER A 307 8.00 -12.46 8.06
CA SER A 307 6.90 -11.50 8.22
C SER A 307 7.19 -10.14 7.57
N GLU A 308 8.46 -9.75 7.47
CA GLU A 308 8.86 -8.46 6.90
C GLU A 308 9.14 -8.51 5.39
N VAL A 309 9.64 -9.63 4.88
CA VAL A 309 10.16 -9.77 3.49
C VAL A 309 9.26 -10.60 2.58
N SER A 310 8.18 -11.18 3.09
CA SER A 310 7.29 -11.97 2.26
C SER A 310 6.53 -11.09 1.28
N PHE A 311 7.08 -10.94 0.07
CA PHE A 311 6.40 -10.32 -1.07
C PHE A 311 5.19 -11.12 -1.55
N LEU A 312 5.05 -12.38 -1.12
CA LEU A 312 3.90 -13.21 -1.48
C LEU A 312 2.58 -12.67 -0.90
N ALA A 313 2.63 -12.02 0.25
CA ALA A 313 1.46 -11.42 0.86
C ALA A 313 1.11 -10.02 0.32
N ASN A 314 2.09 -9.28 -0.23
CA ASN A 314 1.93 -7.90 -0.68
C ASN A 314 2.69 -7.60 -2.01
N PRO A 315 2.38 -8.29 -3.10
CA PRO A 315 3.09 -8.10 -4.38
C PRO A 315 2.89 -6.70 -4.96
N LEU A 316 1.78 -6.04 -4.68
CA LEU A 316 1.52 -4.66 -5.09
C LEU A 316 2.59 -3.70 -4.56
N TYR A 317 3.04 -3.90 -3.34
CA TYR A 317 4.06 -3.06 -2.75
C TYR A 317 5.37 -3.13 -3.54
N ALA A 318 5.81 -4.34 -3.89
CA ALA A 318 7.05 -4.53 -4.64
C ALA A 318 6.96 -4.00 -6.08
N LEU A 319 5.81 -4.27 -6.75
CA LEU A 319 5.63 -3.93 -8.16
C LEU A 319 5.32 -2.45 -8.40
N MET A 320 4.68 -1.79 -7.45
CA MET A 320 4.19 -0.42 -7.63
C MET A 320 4.98 0.63 -6.86
N HIS A 321 5.98 0.24 -6.10
CA HIS A 321 6.78 1.17 -5.31
C HIS A 321 7.41 2.27 -6.17
N GLU A 322 7.91 1.92 -7.35
CA GLU A 322 8.50 2.87 -8.28
C GLU A 322 7.48 3.83 -8.92
N THR A 323 6.28 3.33 -9.20
CA THR A 323 5.26 4.11 -9.92
C THR A 323 4.49 5.08 -9.04
N ILE A 324 4.59 4.94 -7.71
CA ILE A 324 3.81 5.74 -6.75
C ILE A 324 4.43 7.10 -6.52
N TYR A 325 5.75 7.21 -6.58
CA TYR A 325 6.49 8.41 -6.19
C TYR A 325 6.95 9.25 -7.38
N ALA A 326 6.56 8.91 -8.62
CA ALA A 326 6.96 9.64 -9.82
C ALA A 326 5.80 9.86 -10.78
N ASP A 327 5.69 11.06 -11.31
CA ASP A 327 4.70 11.45 -12.33
C ASP A 327 5.07 10.97 -13.75
N GLY A 328 6.22 10.34 -13.91
CA GLY A 328 6.80 10.00 -15.20
C GLY A 328 7.62 11.14 -15.81
N PRO A 329 8.22 10.91 -16.98
CA PRO A 329 8.95 11.93 -17.69
C PRO A 329 8.04 13.07 -18.12
N ALA A 330 8.60 14.28 -18.22
CA ALA A 330 7.87 15.52 -18.53
C ALA A 330 7.18 15.51 -19.92
N ASP A 331 7.49 14.54 -20.76
CA ASP A 331 6.88 14.32 -22.09
C ASP A 331 5.55 13.56 -22.05
N GLY A 332 5.07 13.18 -20.85
CA GLY A 332 3.82 12.45 -20.68
C GLY A 332 3.91 10.94 -21.01
N THR A 333 5.10 10.44 -21.31
CA THR A 333 5.35 9.02 -21.33
C THR A 333 5.40 8.54 -19.88
N LEU A 334 4.54 7.59 -19.52
CA LEU A 334 4.71 6.92 -18.23
C LEU A 334 6.06 6.20 -18.25
N PRO A 335 6.81 6.16 -17.14
CA PRO A 335 7.85 5.17 -17.03
C PRO A 335 7.17 3.84 -17.34
N GLY A 336 7.52 3.25 -18.47
CA GLY A 336 7.15 1.87 -18.70
C GLY A 336 7.56 1.14 -17.44
N ILE A 337 6.82 0.14 -16.99
CA ILE A 337 7.36 -0.84 -16.09
C ILE A 337 8.64 -1.25 -16.81
N VAL A 338 9.77 -0.71 -16.37
CA VAL A 338 11.05 -1.14 -16.86
C VAL A 338 11.04 -2.60 -16.49
N GLY A 339 10.84 -3.43 -17.51
CA GLY A 339 10.85 -4.85 -17.29
C GLY A 339 12.09 -5.10 -16.47
N TYR A 340 11.94 -5.69 -15.31
CA TYR A 340 13.06 -6.15 -14.52
C TYR A 340 13.79 -7.22 -15.36
N GLU A 341 14.52 -6.77 -16.36
CA GLU A 341 15.76 -7.43 -16.64
C GLU A 341 16.60 -7.14 -15.40
N LEU A 342 16.79 -8.19 -14.62
CA LEU A 342 17.78 -8.25 -13.56
C LEU A 342 19.18 -8.07 -14.19
N SER A 343 19.43 -6.89 -14.74
CA SER A 343 20.78 -6.42 -14.97
C SER A 343 21.35 -6.15 -13.60
N PRO A 344 22.46 -6.77 -13.23
CA PRO A 344 23.11 -6.49 -11.97
C PRO A 344 23.58 -5.03 -12.02
N SER A 345 22.75 -4.12 -11.52
CA SER A 345 23.23 -2.82 -11.14
C SER A 345 24.25 -3.04 -10.03
N PRO A 346 25.45 -2.48 -10.11
CA PRO A 346 26.44 -2.68 -9.07
C PRO A 346 25.84 -2.24 -7.74
N ALA A 347 25.73 -3.20 -6.81
CA ALA A 347 25.29 -2.95 -5.46
C ALA A 347 26.07 -1.76 -4.89
N PRO A 348 25.42 -0.78 -4.25
CA PRO A 348 26.15 0.20 -3.47
C PRO A 348 26.89 -0.58 -2.39
N THR A 349 28.19 -0.65 -2.51
CA THR A 349 29.08 -1.26 -1.55
C THR A 349 28.95 -0.51 -0.23
N ILE A 350 28.37 -1.15 0.76
CA ILE A 350 28.52 -0.73 2.16
C ILE A 350 30.01 -0.91 2.46
N GLY A 351 30.75 0.22 2.53
CA GLY A 351 32.10 0.29 3.02
C GLY A 351 33.21 -0.15 2.06
N GLN A 352 33.50 0.65 1.05
CA GLN A 352 34.90 0.78 0.61
C GLN A 352 35.45 2.10 1.14
N ARG A 353 36.26 1.99 2.16
CA ARG A 353 37.24 3.03 2.51
C ARG A 353 38.28 3.02 1.41
N HIS A 354 38.39 4.10 0.68
CA HIS A 354 39.63 4.39 -0.01
C HIS A 354 40.61 4.95 1.02
N GLY A 355 41.78 4.31 1.12
CA GLY A 355 42.93 4.75 1.88
C GLY A 355 43.57 6.00 1.29
#